data_211f3de938058491040f9a231cbd87a0
#
_entry.id   211f3de938058491040f9a231cbd87a0
#
_cell.length_a   1.000
_cell.length_b   1.000
_cell.length_c   1.000
_cell.angle_alpha   90.00
_cell.angle_beta   90.00
_cell.angle_gamma   90.00
#
_symmetry.space_group_name_H-M   'P 1'
#
loop_
_entity.id
_entity.type
_entity.pdbx_description
1 polymer ?
#
loop_
_entity_poly.entity_id
_entity_poly.type
_entity_poly.pdbx_seq_one_letter_code
_entity_poly.pdbx_strand_id
1 'polypeptide(L)'
;MHPIFKHRGRLLLYLGVWVVFGLLLTVVFVFGGNAPVAWSLEFAVPVAVVLGLQSLSFWYVVQAMPPDDTPVARLVTTWAIAGVVSLIVWIAIAYAWALWLVPEGEVYPESAAGILPLLVFAGAIGMSLAVLGHYLAGAFQRSRNAERRALELQVLAREAELKSLR
;
A
#
# COMPACT_ATOMS: atom_id res chain seq x y z
N MET A 1 -0.83 -2.12 17.35
CA MET A 1 -1.90 -2.46 16.39
C MET A 1 -1.94 -1.42 15.29
N HIS A 2 -2.05 -1.85 14.03
CA HIS A 2 -2.13 -0.97 12.87
C HIS A 2 -3.40 -0.08 12.96
N PRO A 3 -3.31 1.25 12.73
CA PRO A 3 -4.43 2.18 12.95
C PRO A 3 -5.65 1.92 12.05
N ILE A 4 -5.49 1.23 10.93
CA ILE A 4 -6.56 0.85 10.02
C ILE A 4 -7.53 -0.15 10.66
N PHE A 5 -7.03 -1.05 11.51
CA PHE A 5 -7.88 -2.06 12.16
C PHE A 5 -8.75 -1.52 13.30
N LYS A 6 -8.50 -0.30 13.79
CA LYS A 6 -9.31 0.32 14.85
C LYS A 6 -10.74 0.67 14.44
N HIS A 7 -10.98 0.88 13.14
CA HIS A 7 -12.28 1.29 12.61
C HIS A 7 -12.63 0.51 11.35
N ARG A 8 -13.73 -0.23 11.38
CA ARG A 8 -14.22 -1.01 10.23
C ARG A 8 -14.35 -0.19 8.94
N GLY A 9 -14.82 1.07 9.04
CA GLY A 9 -14.94 1.96 7.89
C GLY A 9 -13.60 2.29 7.22
N ARG A 10 -12.51 2.42 7.99
CA ARG A 10 -11.17 2.67 7.43
C ARG A 10 -10.62 1.43 6.71
N LEU A 11 -10.88 0.25 7.26
CA LEU A 11 -10.49 -1.01 6.63
C LEU A 11 -11.26 -1.21 5.31
N LEU A 12 -12.57 -0.97 5.30
CA LEU A 12 -13.38 -1.09 4.09
C LEU A 12 -12.94 -0.09 3.02
N LEU A 13 -12.66 1.16 3.39
CA LEU A 13 -12.15 2.15 2.46
C LEU A 13 -10.78 1.74 1.90
N TYR A 14 -9.90 1.23 2.74
CA TYR A 14 -8.59 0.73 2.33
C TYR A 14 -8.71 -0.43 1.34
N LEU A 15 -9.52 -1.44 1.66
CA LEU A 15 -9.78 -2.57 0.76
C LEU A 15 -10.45 -2.12 -0.54
N GLY A 16 -11.38 -1.15 -0.46
CA GLY A 16 -12.03 -0.56 -1.63
C GLY A 16 -11.03 0.06 -2.62
N VAL A 17 -10.01 0.75 -2.13
CA VAL A 17 -8.93 1.30 -2.98
C VAL A 17 -8.21 0.17 -3.74
N TRP A 18 -7.91 -0.93 -3.07
CA TRP A 18 -7.23 -2.06 -3.70
C TRP A 18 -8.13 -2.84 -4.66
N VAL A 19 -9.44 -2.91 -4.38
CA VAL A 19 -10.42 -3.45 -5.35
C VAL A 19 -10.47 -2.58 -6.61
N VAL A 20 -10.50 -1.25 -6.47
CA VAL A 20 -10.43 -0.33 -7.62
C VAL A 20 -9.13 -0.51 -8.40
N PHE A 21 -7.99 -0.66 -7.69
CA PHE A 21 -6.72 -0.95 -8.33
C PHE A 21 -6.76 -2.28 -9.10
N GLY A 22 -7.37 -3.32 -8.53
CA GLY A 22 -7.58 -4.61 -9.20
C GLY A 22 -8.47 -4.51 -10.45
N LEU A 23 -9.52 -3.68 -10.41
CA LEU A 23 -10.35 -3.41 -11.59
C LEU A 23 -9.57 -2.68 -12.69
N LEU A 24 -8.71 -1.72 -12.34
CA LEU A 24 -7.82 -1.07 -13.30
C LEU A 24 -6.82 -2.06 -13.89
N LEU A 25 -6.28 -2.94 -13.06
CA LEU A 25 -5.37 -3.99 -13.53
C LEU A 25 -6.08 -5.00 -14.44
N THR A 26 -7.36 -5.31 -14.20
CA THR A 26 -8.19 -6.09 -15.11
C THR A 26 -8.25 -5.46 -16.50
N VAL A 27 -8.48 -4.14 -16.56
CA VAL A 27 -8.48 -3.41 -17.84
C VAL A 27 -7.13 -3.53 -18.57
N VAL A 28 -6.03 -3.42 -17.83
CA VAL A 28 -4.69 -3.58 -18.39
C VAL A 28 -4.47 -4.99 -18.96
N PHE A 29 -4.92 -6.05 -18.29
CA PHE A 29 -4.79 -7.41 -18.79
C PHE A 29 -5.67 -7.69 -19.99
N VAL A 30 -6.89 -7.15 -20.03
CA VAL A 30 -7.79 -7.30 -21.18
C VAL A 30 -7.25 -6.61 -22.41
N PHE A 31 -6.84 -5.35 -22.30
CA PHE A 31 -6.43 -4.55 -23.46
C PHE A 31 -4.93 -4.67 -23.79
N GLY A 32 -4.08 -4.89 -22.79
CA GLY A 32 -2.64 -5.03 -22.99
C GLY A 32 -2.17 -6.47 -23.16
N GLY A 33 -2.86 -7.42 -22.51
CA GLY A 33 -2.52 -8.84 -22.54
C GLY A 33 -3.45 -9.71 -23.38
N ASN A 34 -4.48 -9.16 -24.02
CA ASN A 34 -5.52 -9.91 -24.74
C ASN A 34 -6.16 -11.04 -23.91
N ALA A 35 -6.20 -10.89 -22.59
CA ALA A 35 -6.74 -11.91 -21.71
C ALA A 35 -8.29 -11.84 -21.66
N PRO A 36 -9.01 -12.96 -21.45
CA PRO A 36 -10.44 -12.96 -21.28
C PRO A 36 -10.87 -12.10 -20.07
N VAL A 37 -11.95 -11.34 -20.20
CA VAL A 37 -12.45 -10.43 -19.15
C VAL A 37 -12.72 -11.17 -17.83
N ALA A 38 -13.40 -12.32 -17.89
CA ALA A 38 -13.73 -13.10 -16.70
C ALA A 38 -12.47 -13.55 -15.96
N TRP A 39 -11.52 -14.15 -16.65
CA TRP A 39 -10.24 -14.57 -16.07
C TRP A 39 -9.46 -13.38 -15.50
N SER A 40 -9.39 -12.28 -16.26
CA SER A 40 -8.68 -11.08 -15.81
C SER A 40 -9.26 -10.51 -14.52
N LEU A 41 -10.58 -10.54 -14.34
CA LEU A 41 -11.25 -10.08 -13.14
C LEU A 41 -10.96 -11.01 -11.95
N GLU A 42 -11.12 -12.33 -12.15
CA GLU A 42 -10.87 -13.35 -11.13
C GLU A 42 -9.40 -13.40 -10.71
N PHE A 43 -8.49 -13.04 -11.60
CA PHE A 43 -7.06 -12.95 -11.33
C PHE A 43 -6.69 -11.63 -10.65
N ALA A 44 -6.99 -10.50 -11.29
CA ALA A 44 -6.44 -9.20 -10.93
C ALA A 44 -6.97 -8.66 -9.59
N VAL A 45 -8.27 -8.85 -9.30
CA VAL A 45 -8.87 -8.30 -8.08
C VAL A 45 -8.32 -8.96 -6.81
N PRO A 46 -8.28 -10.30 -6.68
CA PRO A 46 -7.68 -10.94 -5.52
C PRO A 46 -6.19 -10.62 -5.37
N VAL A 47 -5.44 -10.64 -6.47
CA VAL A 47 -4.01 -10.34 -6.47
C VAL A 47 -3.72 -8.90 -6.03
N ALA A 48 -4.56 -7.93 -6.43
CA ALA A 48 -4.47 -6.55 -5.95
C ALA A 48 -4.80 -6.43 -4.46
N VAL A 49 -5.81 -7.13 -3.97
CA VAL A 49 -6.16 -7.15 -2.54
C VAL A 49 -5.01 -7.76 -1.71
N VAL A 50 -4.38 -8.82 -2.19
CA VAL A 50 -3.19 -9.41 -1.54
C VAL A 50 -2.06 -8.39 -1.46
N LEU A 51 -1.79 -7.65 -2.54
CA LEU A 51 -0.80 -6.55 -2.54
C LEU A 51 -1.14 -5.51 -1.47
N GLY A 52 -2.43 -5.16 -1.36
CA GLY A 52 -2.93 -4.26 -0.33
C GLY A 52 -2.68 -4.77 1.07
N LEU A 53 -2.98 -6.02 1.35
CA LEU A 53 -2.74 -6.63 2.66
C LEU A 53 -1.24 -6.68 3.00
N GLN A 54 -0.41 -7.04 2.02
CA GLN A 54 1.04 -7.06 2.17
C GLN A 54 1.60 -5.66 2.46
N SER A 55 1.08 -4.64 1.79
CA SER A 55 1.54 -3.25 1.95
C SER A 55 1.24 -2.66 3.34
N LEU A 56 0.34 -3.27 4.14
CA LEU A 56 0.14 -2.88 5.54
C LEU A 56 1.41 -3.05 6.39
N SER A 57 2.29 -3.99 6.01
CA SER A 57 3.58 -4.17 6.70
C SER A 57 4.50 -2.96 6.55
N PHE A 58 4.37 -2.18 5.47
CA PHE A 58 5.17 -0.97 5.21
C PHE A 58 4.95 0.12 6.25
N TRP A 59 3.79 0.14 6.90
CA TRP A 59 3.53 1.04 8.02
C TRP A 59 4.59 0.95 9.12
N TYR A 60 5.02 -0.26 9.46
CA TYR A 60 6.04 -0.45 10.49
C TYR A 60 7.41 0.07 10.05
N VAL A 61 7.73 -0.08 8.77
CA VAL A 61 8.99 0.44 8.20
C VAL A 61 8.96 1.98 8.18
N VAL A 62 7.84 2.59 7.78
CA VAL A 62 7.65 4.05 7.79
C VAL A 62 7.78 4.63 9.20
N GLN A 63 7.27 3.93 10.21
CA GLN A 63 7.40 4.38 11.61
C GLN A 63 8.81 4.25 12.16
N ALA A 64 9.53 3.18 11.77
CA ALA A 64 10.89 2.94 12.21
C ALA A 64 11.92 3.89 11.56
N MET A 65 11.57 4.49 10.42
CA MET A 65 12.47 5.35 9.65
C MET A 65 11.76 6.66 9.24
N PRO A 66 11.58 7.60 10.17
CA PRO A 66 11.07 8.92 9.84
C PRO A 66 12.06 9.63 8.90
N PRO A 67 11.57 10.31 7.82
CA PRO A 67 12.43 10.94 6.83
C PRO A 67 13.30 12.06 7.41
N ASP A 68 12.83 12.71 8.47
CA ASP A 68 13.53 13.82 9.12
C ASP A 68 14.79 13.39 9.87
N ASP A 69 14.82 12.13 10.37
CA ASP A 69 15.90 11.61 11.24
C ASP A 69 16.74 10.52 10.53
N THR A 70 16.36 10.13 9.29
CA THR A 70 17.02 9.01 8.62
C THR A 70 17.82 9.49 7.41
N PRO A 71 19.12 9.13 7.29
CA PRO A 71 19.91 9.44 6.11
C PRO A 71 19.26 8.90 4.83
N VAL A 72 19.21 9.72 3.77
CA VAL A 72 18.55 9.40 2.50
C VAL A 72 19.07 8.07 1.92
N ALA A 73 20.38 7.82 1.98
CA ALA A 73 20.97 6.58 1.50
C ALA A 73 20.38 5.35 2.20
N ARG A 74 20.22 5.39 3.53
CA ARG A 74 19.64 4.30 4.31
C ARG A 74 18.16 4.11 3.97
N LEU A 75 17.42 5.22 3.81
CA LEU A 75 16.02 5.19 3.44
C LEU A 75 15.83 4.51 2.08
N VAL A 76 16.59 4.97 1.06
CA VAL A 76 16.53 4.41 -0.30
C VAL A 76 16.93 2.93 -0.31
N THR A 77 18.02 2.56 0.35
CA THR A 77 18.48 1.16 0.38
C THR A 77 17.45 0.25 1.05
N THR A 78 16.89 0.67 2.19
CA THR A 78 15.88 -0.14 2.89
C THR A 78 14.63 -0.31 2.05
N TRP A 79 14.14 0.75 1.39
CA TRP A 79 12.97 0.67 0.54
C TRP A 79 13.23 -0.13 -0.75
N ALA A 80 14.42 -0.06 -1.32
CA ALA A 80 14.80 -0.89 -2.46
C ALA A 80 14.76 -2.38 -2.09
N ILE A 81 15.38 -2.75 -0.96
CA ILE A 81 15.38 -4.15 -0.49
C ILE A 81 13.97 -4.61 -0.13
N ALA A 82 13.23 -3.84 0.67
CA ALA A 82 11.89 -4.17 1.08
C ALA A 82 10.94 -4.28 -0.13
N GLY A 83 11.07 -3.38 -1.10
CA GLY A 83 10.29 -3.39 -2.34
C GLY A 83 10.58 -4.61 -3.20
N VAL A 84 11.85 -4.96 -3.41
CA VAL A 84 12.24 -6.15 -4.19
C VAL A 84 11.74 -7.43 -3.52
N VAL A 85 11.95 -7.59 -2.22
CA VAL A 85 11.48 -8.77 -1.48
C VAL A 85 9.95 -8.87 -1.54
N SER A 86 9.25 -7.77 -1.30
CA SER A 86 7.79 -7.73 -1.37
C SER A 86 7.26 -8.05 -2.77
N LEU A 87 7.93 -7.54 -3.81
CA LEU A 87 7.56 -7.79 -5.19
C LEU A 87 7.73 -9.26 -5.56
N ILE A 88 8.83 -9.89 -5.15
CA ILE A 88 9.07 -11.32 -5.37
C ILE A 88 7.97 -12.16 -4.69
N VAL A 89 7.66 -11.89 -3.43
CA VAL A 89 6.62 -12.61 -2.69
C VAL A 89 5.26 -12.43 -3.37
N TRP A 90 4.92 -11.20 -3.77
CA TRP A 90 3.65 -10.91 -4.43
C TRP A 90 3.53 -11.60 -5.79
N ILE A 91 4.59 -11.57 -6.60
CA ILE A 91 4.63 -12.27 -7.90
C ILE A 91 4.50 -13.79 -7.71
N ALA A 92 5.16 -14.35 -6.69
CA ALA A 92 5.03 -15.79 -6.39
C ALA A 92 3.59 -16.16 -6.03
N ILE A 93 2.90 -15.34 -5.22
CA ILE A 93 1.49 -15.54 -4.87
C ILE A 93 0.60 -15.38 -6.13
N ALA A 94 0.84 -14.34 -6.93
CA ALA A 94 0.10 -14.11 -8.16
C ALA A 94 0.26 -15.28 -9.15
N TYR A 95 1.47 -15.81 -9.28
CA TYR A 95 1.74 -16.96 -10.13
C TYR A 95 1.04 -18.21 -9.63
N ALA A 96 1.12 -18.49 -8.32
CA ALA A 96 0.41 -19.64 -7.72
C ALA A 96 -1.12 -19.51 -7.92
N TRP A 97 -1.66 -18.30 -7.78
CA TRP A 97 -3.07 -18.03 -8.03
C TRP A 97 -3.45 -18.24 -9.49
N ALA A 98 -2.61 -17.77 -10.43
CA ALA A 98 -2.81 -18.00 -11.86
C ALA A 98 -2.88 -19.49 -12.21
N LEU A 99 -1.95 -20.29 -11.66
CA LEU A 99 -1.95 -21.74 -11.85
C LEU A 99 -3.25 -22.41 -11.35
N TRP A 100 -3.81 -21.91 -10.25
CA TRP A 100 -5.04 -22.45 -9.68
C TRP A 100 -6.28 -22.09 -10.53
N LEU A 101 -6.24 -20.95 -11.23
CA LEU A 101 -7.33 -20.51 -12.10
C LEU A 101 -7.35 -21.19 -13.48
N VAL A 102 -6.29 -21.91 -13.86
CA VAL A 102 -6.24 -22.62 -15.14
C VAL A 102 -6.98 -23.96 -15.01
N PRO A 103 -8.03 -24.21 -15.83
CA PRO A 103 -8.71 -25.50 -15.84
C PRO A 103 -7.75 -26.61 -16.27
N GLU A 104 -7.94 -27.82 -15.72
CA GLU A 104 -7.15 -28.99 -16.11
C GLU A 104 -7.29 -29.24 -17.64
N GLY A 105 -6.16 -29.23 -18.34
CA GLY A 105 -6.09 -29.52 -19.77
C GLY A 105 -6.05 -28.29 -20.71
N GLU A 106 -6.20 -27.08 -20.19
CA GLU A 106 -5.98 -25.86 -20.95
C GLU A 106 -4.57 -25.32 -20.68
N VAL A 107 -3.79 -25.16 -21.73
CA VAL A 107 -2.51 -24.45 -21.68
C VAL A 107 -2.84 -22.97 -21.84
N TYR A 108 -2.94 -22.23 -20.74
CA TYR A 108 -3.08 -20.77 -20.80
C TYR A 108 -1.75 -20.13 -21.17
N PRO A 109 -1.82 -19.03 -21.85
CA PRO A 109 -1.29 -18.86 -23.20
C PRO A 109 0.21 -18.63 -23.17
N GLU A 110 0.86 -18.66 -24.31
CA GLU A 110 2.17 -18.05 -24.61
C GLU A 110 2.36 -16.66 -23.99
N SER A 111 1.31 -16.09 -23.44
CA SER A 111 1.19 -14.83 -22.68
C SER A 111 1.62 -14.87 -21.22
N ALA A 112 1.98 -16.00 -20.61
CA ALA A 112 2.57 -15.97 -19.26
C ALA A 112 3.86 -15.14 -19.26
N ALA A 113 4.62 -15.17 -20.35
CA ALA A 113 5.77 -14.30 -20.57
C ALA A 113 5.36 -12.81 -20.73
N GLY A 114 4.18 -12.52 -21.27
CA GLY A 114 3.65 -11.16 -21.42
C GLY A 114 3.01 -10.60 -20.14
N ILE A 115 2.46 -11.46 -19.29
CA ILE A 115 1.81 -11.05 -18.03
C ILE A 115 2.84 -10.65 -16.97
N LEU A 116 3.99 -11.31 -16.92
CA LEU A 116 5.02 -11.05 -15.94
C LEU A 116 5.53 -9.60 -15.92
N PRO A 117 5.90 -8.97 -17.05
CA PRO A 117 6.27 -7.56 -17.07
C PRO A 117 5.16 -6.62 -16.57
N LEU A 118 3.90 -6.91 -16.93
CA LEU A 118 2.75 -6.13 -16.49
C LEU A 118 2.56 -6.26 -14.95
N LEU A 119 2.73 -7.45 -14.41
CA LEU A 119 2.70 -7.68 -12.95
C LEU A 119 3.82 -6.94 -12.25
N VAL A 120 5.07 -7.06 -12.73
CA VAL A 120 6.22 -6.35 -12.15
C VAL A 120 5.96 -4.85 -12.12
N PHE A 121 5.49 -4.29 -13.23
CA PHE A 121 5.20 -2.86 -13.34
C PHE A 121 4.04 -2.43 -12.43
N ALA A 122 2.94 -3.18 -12.44
CA ALA A 122 1.78 -2.91 -11.58
C ALA A 122 2.13 -3.04 -10.09
N GLY A 123 2.89 -4.08 -9.72
CA GLY A 123 3.36 -4.28 -8.35
C GLY A 123 4.28 -3.15 -7.89
N ALA A 124 5.23 -2.73 -8.72
CA ALA A 124 6.11 -1.61 -8.42
C ALA A 124 5.35 -0.29 -8.21
N ILE A 125 4.37 0.01 -9.07
CA ILE A 125 3.50 1.19 -8.92
C ILE A 125 2.65 1.06 -7.66
N GLY A 126 1.96 -0.06 -7.46
CA GLY A 126 1.09 -0.27 -6.29
C GLY A 126 1.86 -0.14 -4.97
N MET A 127 3.05 -0.73 -4.89
CA MET A 127 3.93 -0.61 -3.72
C MET A 127 4.39 0.83 -3.51
N SER A 128 4.80 1.54 -4.56
CA SER A 128 5.22 2.93 -4.48
C SER A 128 4.10 3.83 -3.98
N LEU A 129 2.88 3.64 -4.49
CA LEU A 129 1.69 4.37 -4.03
C LEU A 129 1.36 4.05 -2.56
N ALA A 130 1.49 2.78 -2.15
CA ALA A 130 1.28 2.39 -0.76
C ALA A 130 2.29 3.05 0.19
N VAL A 131 3.58 3.02 -0.15
CA VAL A 131 4.64 3.68 0.63
C VAL A 131 4.37 5.18 0.74
N LEU A 132 4.07 5.84 -0.38
CA LEU A 132 3.73 7.26 -0.40
C LEU A 132 2.50 7.56 0.47
N GLY A 133 1.45 6.75 0.36
CA GLY A 133 0.24 6.86 1.18
C GLY A 133 0.53 6.74 2.68
N HIS A 134 1.39 5.83 3.08
CA HIS A 134 1.79 5.67 4.48
C HIS A 134 2.61 6.86 5.00
N TYR A 135 3.53 7.41 4.20
CA TYR A 135 4.27 8.62 4.57
C TYR A 135 3.37 9.84 4.68
N LEU A 136 2.44 10.03 3.74
CA LEU A 136 1.45 11.11 3.79
C LEU A 136 0.56 10.99 5.03
N ALA A 137 0.02 9.80 5.30
CA ALA A 137 -0.78 9.56 6.50
C ALA A 137 0.01 9.86 7.79
N GLY A 138 1.28 9.46 7.85
CA GLY A 138 2.19 9.76 8.95
C GLY A 138 2.44 11.27 9.11
N ALA A 139 2.66 11.99 8.01
CA ALA A 139 2.87 13.43 8.00
C ALA A 139 1.62 14.18 8.50
N PHE A 140 0.43 13.82 8.03
CA PHE A 140 -0.83 14.38 8.51
C PHE A 140 -1.07 14.14 10.01
N GLN A 141 -0.73 12.95 10.49
CA GLN A 141 -0.85 12.65 11.93
C GLN A 141 0.10 13.51 12.77
N ARG A 142 1.35 13.69 12.32
CA ARG A 142 2.33 14.55 13.00
C ARG A 142 1.87 16.00 13.03
N SER A 143 1.38 16.54 11.91
CA SER A 143 0.86 17.90 11.83
C SER A 143 -0.30 18.12 12.82
N ARG A 144 -1.29 17.25 12.82
CA ARG A 144 -2.42 17.32 13.76
C ARG A 144 -2.00 17.23 15.23
N ASN A 145 -1.01 16.39 15.53
CA ASN A 145 -0.50 16.27 16.89
C ASN A 145 0.28 17.54 17.30
N ALA A 146 1.01 18.17 16.38
CA ALA A 146 1.69 19.43 16.64
C ALA A 146 0.69 20.57 16.91
N GLU A 147 -0.38 20.67 16.11
CA GLU A 147 -1.46 21.64 16.33
C GLU A 147 -2.13 21.47 17.70
N ARG A 148 -2.45 20.24 18.09
CA ARG A 148 -3.04 19.94 19.40
C ARG A 148 -2.12 20.37 20.55
N ARG A 149 -0.83 20.03 20.47
CA ARG A 149 0.16 20.43 21.47
C ARG A 149 0.30 21.95 21.57
N ALA A 150 0.29 22.65 20.42
CA ALA A 150 0.35 24.10 20.40
C ALA A 150 -0.86 24.74 21.11
N LEU A 151 -2.06 24.22 20.85
CA LEU A 151 -3.28 24.66 21.55
C LEU A 151 -3.22 24.38 23.06
N GLU A 152 -2.77 23.20 23.47
CA GLU A 152 -2.61 22.86 24.89
C GLU A 152 -1.62 23.81 25.59
N LEU A 153 -0.49 24.12 24.95
CA LEU A 153 0.49 25.07 25.48
C LEU A 153 -0.09 26.50 25.59
N GLN A 154 -0.89 26.92 24.63
CA GLN A 154 -1.56 28.24 24.68
C GLN A 154 -2.55 28.32 25.86
N VAL A 155 -3.32 27.26 26.12
CA VAL A 155 -4.23 27.20 27.26
C VAL A 155 -3.46 27.29 28.56
N LEU A 156 -2.38 26.48 28.71
CA LEU A 156 -1.56 26.49 29.91
C LEU A 156 -0.88 27.86 30.14
N ALA A 157 -0.42 28.52 29.08
CA ALA A 157 0.17 29.86 29.18
C ALA A 157 -0.84 30.90 29.68
N ARG A 158 -2.08 30.87 29.16
CA ARG A 158 -3.16 31.76 29.62
C ARG A 158 -3.54 31.51 31.05
N GLU A 159 -3.61 30.24 31.49
CA GLU A 159 -3.88 29.90 32.87
C GLU A 159 -2.78 30.40 33.84
N ALA A 160 -1.50 30.28 33.39
CA ALA A 160 -0.38 30.80 34.18
C ALA A 160 -0.41 32.35 34.29
N GLU A 161 -0.74 33.06 33.22
CA GLU A 161 -0.94 34.52 33.26
C GLU A 161 -2.05 34.94 34.21
N LEU A 162 -3.20 34.25 34.17
CA LEU A 162 -4.32 34.52 35.07
C LEU A 162 -3.96 34.27 36.54
N LYS A 163 -3.15 33.23 36.84
CA LYS A 163 -2.67 32.97 38.19
C LYS A 163 -1.64 34.00 38.67
N SER A 164 -0.82 34.57 37.77
CA SER A 164 0.15 35.60 38.15
C SER A 164 -0.48 36.97 38.43
N LEU A 165 -1.71 37.20 37.96
CA LEU A 165 -2.46 38.46 38.19
C LEU A 165 -3.35 38.42 39.44
N ARG A 166 -3.40 37.31 40.14
CA ARG A 166 -4.07 37.11 41.42
C ARG A 166 -3.11 37.18 42.59
#